data_47a8d9ba4d00265a2328cc5f77705125
#
_entry.id   47a8d9ba4d00265a2328cc5f77705125
#
_cell.length_a   1.000
_cell.length_b   1.000
_cell.length_c   1.000
_cell.angle_alpha   90.00
_cell.angle_beta   90.00
_cell.angle_gamma   90.00
#
_symmetry.space_group_name_H-M   'P 1'
#
loop_
_entity.id
_entity.type
_entity.pdbx_description
1 polymer ?
#
loop_
_entity_poly.entity_id
_entity_poly.type
_entity_poly.pdbx_seq_one_letter_code
_entity_poly.pdbx_strand_id
1 'polypeptide(L)'
;VSSNGTIRVQNNTYSVPPRLRGERLVVRLFDLRLEVCYGGKRQLVIERLCGEGKHRIDYRHVIWSLVKKPWAFARYRYRESLFPTLPFRLAYDALVEKLPERQAELEYLRVLHLAAATLQYEVEAAVELLLGEGKLPTFVDVRALISDRKPETPGLAPLSVDLADYDQLLSAEGQR
;
A
#
# COMPACT_ATOMS: atom_id res chain seq x y z
N VAL A 1 17.93 12.01 -0.35
CA VAL A 1 16.92 11.33 -1.18
C VAL A 1 16.96 11.91 -2.58
N SER A 2 16.91 11.05 -3.59
CA SER A 2 16.88 11.47 -4.98
C SER A 2 15.54 12.14 -5.37
N SER A 3 15.52 12.83 -6.51
CA SER A 3 14.29 13.39 -7.10
C SER A 3 13.20 12.31 -7.36
N ASN A 4 13.62 11.07 -7.54
CA ASN A 4 12.70 9.92 -7.76
C ASN A 4 12.19 9.27 -6.47
N GLY A 5 12.51 9.85 -5.28
CA GLY A 5 12.08 9.29 -4.00
C GLY A 5 12.81 8.00 -3.63
N THR A 6 14.08 7.87 -4.01
CA THR A 6 14.91 6.71 -3.69
C THR A 6 16.17 7.09 -2.93
N ILE A 7 16.67 6.15 -2.15
CA ILE A 7 17.99 6.20 -1.49
C ILE A 7 18.83 5.04 -2.00
N ARG A 8 20.14 5.23 -2.02
CA ARG A 8 21.10 4.19 -2.37
C ARG A 8 21.91 3.82 -1.13
N VAL A 9 21.88 2.54 -0.77
CA VAL A 9 22.60 1.98 0.39
C VAL A 9 23.31 0.72 -0.07
N GLN A 10 24.64 0.66 0.08
CA GLN A 10 25.48 -0.47 -0.33
C GLN A 10 25.17 -0.97 -1.76
N ASN A 11 25.16 -0.06 -2.72
CA ASN A 11 24.87 -0.31 -4.12
C ASN A 11 23.44 -0.84 -4.43
N ASN A 12 22.56 -0.95 -3.43
CA ASN A 12 21.14 -1.27 -3.60
C ASN A 12 20.26 -0.01 -3.50
N THR A 13 19.14 -0.02 -4.21
CA THR A 13 18.20 1.09 -4.28
C THR A 13 16.92 0.77 -3.51
N TYR A 14 16.49 1.69 -2.67
CA TYR A 14 15.25 1.55 -1.87
C TYR A 14 14.38 2.78 -2.06
N SER A 15 13.07 2.59 -2.20
CA SER A 15 12.14 3.71 -2.21
C SER A 15 11.83 4.20 -0.81
N VAL A 16 11.56 5.49 -0.69
CA VAL A 16 11.14 6.14 0.56
C VAL A 16 9.87 6.96 0.31
N PRO A 17 9.08 7.23 1.38
CA PRO A 17 7.87 8.03 1.26
C PRO A 17 8.11 9.37 0.54
N PRO A 18 7.16 9.81 -0.31
CA PRO A 18 7.31 11.03 -1.14
C PRO A 18 7.63 12.30 -0.33
N ARG A 19 7.13 12.37 0.92
CA ARG A 19 7.38 13.50 1.84
C ARG A 19 8.85 13.70 2.21
N LEU A 20 9.69 12.66 2.03
CA LEU A 20 11.12 12.68 2.32
C LEU A 20 11.97 13.02 1.09
N ARG A 21 11.34 13.35 -0.04
CA ARG A 21 12.06 13.69 -1.27
C ARG A 21 12.87 14.97 -1.10
N GLY A 22 14.13 14.92 -1.51
CA GLY A 22 15.08 16.04 -1.34
C GLY A 22 15.73 16.11 0.05
N GLU A 23 15.20 15.39 1.03
CA GLU A 23 15.70 15.44 2.40
C GLU A 23 16.98 14.61 2.58
N ARG A 24 17.77 15.01 3.57
CA ARG A 24 18.93 14.24 4.03
C ARG A 24 18.51 13.29 5.13
N LEU A 25 18.65 12.00 4.89
CA LEU A 25 18.24 10.94 5.80
C LEU A 25 19.47 10.29 6.45
N VAL A 26 19.29 9.84 7.69
CA VAL A 26 20.22 8.93 8.35
C VAL A 26 19.69 7.51 8.18
N VAL A 27 20.55 6.61 7.67
CA VAL A 27 20.20 5.20 7.52
C VAL A 27 21.06 4.37 8.47
N ARG A 28 20.40 3.65 9.37
CA ARG A 28 21.05 2.65 10.23
C ARG A 28 20.98 1.31 9.53
N LEU A 29 22.14 0.70 9.35
CA LEU A 29 22.28 -0.58 8.65
C LEU A 29 22.40 -1.71 9.69
N PHE A 30 21.53 -2.71 9.56
CA PHE A 30 21.56 -3.96 10.32
C PHE A 30 21.72 -5.14 9.36
N ASP A 31 21.92 -6.32 9.88
CA ASP A 31 22.14 -7.52 9.05
C ASP A 31 20.96 -7.81 8.11
N LEU A 32 19.72 -7.75 8.62
CA LEU A 32 18.52 -8.09 7.87
C LEU A 32 17.63 -6.90 7.53
N ARG A 33 17.92 -5.70 8.06
CA ARG A 33 17.07 -4.53 7.87
C ARG A 33 17.84 -3.23 7.80
N LEU A 34 17.18 -2.23 7.21
CA LEU A 34 17.58 -0.83 7.22
C LEU A 34 16.56 -0.04 8.05
N GLU A 35 17.03 0.85 8.88
CA GLU A 35 16.18 1.83 9.55
C GLU A 35 16.47 3.21 8.97
N VAL A 36 15.45 3.81 8.38
CA VAL A 36 15.53 5.15 7.79
C VAL A 36 15.03 6.17 8.80
N CYS A 37 15.87 7.12 9.16
CA CYS A 37 15.58 8.15 10.15
C CYS A 37 15.63 9.55 9.52
N TYR A 38 14.71 10.42 9.95
CA TYR A 38 14.66 11.84 9.60
C TYR A 38 14.33 12.66 10.84
N GLY A 39 15.06 13.75 11.08
CA GLY A 39 14.87 14.59 12.26
C GLY A 39 15.00 13.82 13.59
N GLY A 40 15.90 12.84 13.66
CA GLY A 40 16.11 11.99 14.85
C GLY A 40 15.04 10.90 15.06
N LYS A 41 13.95 10.90 14.28
CA LYS A 41 12.87 9.92 14.39
C LYS A 41 12.94 8.85 13.29
N ARG A 42 12.72 7.58 13.67
CA ARG A 42 12.60 6.49 12.71
C ARG A 42 11.33 6.65 11.88
N GLN A 43 11.48 6.70 10.58
CA GLN A 43 10.39 6.91 9.62
C GLN A 43 9.92 5.59 9.04
N LEU A 44 10.85 4.67 8.80
CA LEU A 44 10.53 3.44 8.11
C LEU A 44 11.61 2.38 8.38
N VAL A 45 11.20 1.12 8.35
CA VAL A 45 12.07 -0.05 8.40
C VAL A 45 11.90 -0.80 7.09
N ILE A 46 13.00 -1.13 6.44
CA ILE A 46 13.01 -1.83 5.15
C ILE A 46 13.87 -3.09 5.34
N GLU A 47 13.41 -4.21 4.81
CA GLU A 47 14.22 -5.42 4.74
C GLU A 47 15.43 -5.18 3.83
N ARG A 48 16.61 -5.55 4.30
CA ARG A 48 17.86 -5.36 3.57
C ARG A 48 17.96 -6.33 2.40
N LEU A 49 18.39 -5.84 1.26
CA LEU A 49 18.74 -6.66 0.11
C LEU A 49 20.17 -7.18 0.24
N CYS A 50 20.34 -8.48 0.10
CA CYS A 50 21.66 -9.12 0.04
C CYS A 50 22.21 -9.05 -1.39
N GLY A 51 23.52 -8.76 -1.54
CA GLY A 51 24.18 -8.54 -2.83
C GLY A 51 24.08 -7.09 -3.30
N GLU A 52 24.47 -6.83 -4.53
CA GLU A 52 24.57 -5.50 -5.11
C GLU A 52 23.67 -5.33 -6.33
N GLY A 53 23.38 -4.05 -6.69
CA GLY A 53 22.65 -3.70 -7.91
C GLY A 53 21.14 -3.98 -7.85
N LYS A 54 20.63 -4.45 -6.72
CA LYS A 54 19.22 -4.77 -6.54
C LYS A 54 18.40 -3.52 -6.17
N HIS A 55 17.09 -3.65 -6.31
CA HIS A 55 16.17 -2.59 -5.90
C HIS A 55 14.97 -3.16 -5.15
N ARG A 56 14.47 -2.39 -4.18
CA ARG A 56 13.22 -2.64 -3.46
C ARG A 56 12.40 -1.36 -3.48
N ILE A 57 11.38 -1.36 -4.30
CA ILE A 57 10.50 -0.22 -4.54
C ILE A 57 9.11 -0.58 -4.04
N ASP A 58 8.63 0.15 -3.05
CA ASP A 58 7.23 0.10 -2.65
C ASP A 58 6.42 1.01 -3.59
N TYR A 59 5.45 0.44 -4.29
CA TYR A 59 4.61 1.19 -5.23
C TYR A 59 3.88 2.35 -4.56
N ARG A 60 3.55 2.23 -3.26
CA ARG A 60 2.90 3.30 -2.47
C ARG A 60 3.72 4.58 -2.39
N HIS A 61 5.04 4.47 -2.52
CA HIS A 61 5.92 5.64 -2.53
C HIS A 61 5.94 6.38 -3.87
N VAL A 62 5.49 5.73 -4.95
CA VAL A 62 5.65 6.24 -6.33
C VAL A 62 4.33 6.57 -7.01
N ILE A 63 3.28 5.80 -6.67
CA ILE A 63 1.99 5.85 -7.36
C ILE A 63 1.38 7.25 -7.44
N TRP A 64 1.47 8.03 -6.37
CA TRP A 64 0.97 9.40 -6.30
C TRP A 64 1.56 10.34 -7.36
N SER A 65 2.80 10.07 -7.76
CA SER A 65 3.48 10.82 -8.83
C SER A 65 3.11 10.30 -10.21
N LEU A 66 2.93 8.98 -10.35
CA LEU A 66 2.59 8.35 -11.62
C LEU A 66 1.15 8.64 -12.04
N VAL A 67 0.20 8.69 -11.12
CA VAL A 67 -1.19 9.08 -11.41
C VAL A 67 -1.28 10.51 -11.98
N LYS A 68 -0.40 11.40 -11.53
CA LYS A 68 -0.30 12.77 -12.08
C LYS A 68 0.39 12.83 -13.45
N LYS A 69 1.21 11.83 -13.77
CA LYS A 69 1.99 11.74 -15.00
C LYS A 69 1.94 10.31 -15.58
N PRO A 70 0.78 9.84 -16.07
CA PRO A 70 0.58 8.45 -16.50
C PRO A 70 1.57 7.99 -17.56
N TRP A 71 1.96 8.87 -18.50
CA TRP A 71 2.94 8.57 -19.54
C TRP A 71 4.34 8.19 -19.03
N ALA A 72 4.62 8.44 -17.74
CA ALA A 72 5.89 8.04 -17.14
C ALA A 72 5.92 6.56 -16.74
N PHE A 73 4.77 5.88 -16.74
CA PHE A 73 4.66 4.48 -16.32
C PHE A 73 5.43 3.55 -17.27
N ALA A 74 5.23 3.65 -18.59
CA ALA A 74 5.92 2.81 -19.56
C ALA A 74 7.45 2.91 -19.46
N ARG A 75 7.95 4.12 -19.15
CA ARG A 75 9.39 4.42 -19.06
C ARG A 75 9.94 4.37 -17.65
N TYR A 76 9.12 3.97 -16.66
CA TYR A 76 9.56 3.93 -15.28
C TYR A 76 10.57 2.81 -15.07
N ARG A 77 11.77 3.17 -14.63
CA ARG A 77 12.90 2.24 -14.48
C ARG A 77 12.58 0.99 -13.65
N TYR A 78 11.72 1.14 -12.65
CA TYR A 78 11.33 0.07 -11.72
C TYR A 78 9.87 -0.37 -11.93
N ARG A 79 9.43 -0.39 -13.21
CA ARG A 79 8.05 -0.73 -13.58
C ARG A 79 7.59 -2.07 -13.01
N GLU A 80 8.48 -3.07 -13.03
CA GLU A 80 8.16 -4.41 -12.51
C GLU A 80 7.83 -4.40 -11.01
N SER A 81 8.39 -3.46 -10.24
CA SER A 81 8.05 -3.28 -8.83
C SER A 81 6.67 -2.63 -8.60
N LEU A 82 5.98 -2.23 -9.67
CA LEU A 82 4.62 -1.67 -9.59
C LEU A 82 3.54 -2.74 -9.75
N PHE A 83 3.92 -4.01 -9.85
CA PHE A 83 3.02 -5.16 -9.80
C PHE A 83 3.23 -5.86 -8.44
N PRO A 84 2.50 -5.44 -7.37
CA PRO A 84 2.77 -5.94 -6.02
C PRO A 84 2.50 -7.43 -5.87
N THR A 85 1.53 -7.95 -6.62
CA THR A 85 1.15 -9.37 -6.60
C THR A 85 0.75 -9.84 -8.00
N LEU A 86 0.60 -11.15 -8.17
CA LEU A 86 0.21 -11.75 -9.45
C LEU A 86 -1.15 -11.23 -9.99
N PRO A 87 -2.20 -11.08 -9.19
CA PRO A 87 -3.48 -10.52 -9.66
C PRO A 87 -3.34 -9.14 -10.29
N PHE A 88 -2.50 -8.27 -9.74
CA PHE A 88 -2.24 -6.95 -10.34
C PHE A 88 -1.53 -7.06 -11.70
N ARG A 89 -0.64 -8.04 -11.86
CA ARG A 89 0.02 -8.27 -13.15
C ARG A 89 -1.00 -8.77 -14.18
N LEU A 90 -1.81 -9.76 -13.82
CA LEU A 90 -2.85 -10.29 -14.68
C LEU A 90 -3.89 -9.22 -15.05
N ALA A 91 -4.24 -8.34 -14.11
CA ALA A 91 -5.11 -7.20 -14.39
C ALA A 91 -4.54 -6.28 -15.47
N TYR A 92 -3.25 -5.95 -15.37
CA TYR A 92 -2.58 -5.14 -16.37
C TYR A 92 -2.56 -5.82 -17.74
N ASP A 93 -2.22 -7.09 -17.79
CA ASP A 93 -2.14 -7.86 -19.03
C ASP A 93 -3.52 -7.95 -19.71
N ALA A 94 -4.60 -8.20 -18.93
CA ALA A 94 -5.97 -8.19 -19.44
C ALA A 94 -6.42 -6.81 -19.97
N LEU A 95 -6.02 -5.73 -19.29
CA LEU A 95 -6.30 -4.36 -19.76
C LEU A 95 -5.59 -4.05 -21.09
N VAL A 96 -4.32 -4.43 -21.22
CA VAL A 96 -3.54 -4.21 -22.44
C VAL A 96 -4.06 -5.02 -23.63
N GLU A 97 -4.61 -6.21 -23.37
CA GLU A 97 -5.22 -7.05 -24.42
C GLU A 97 -6.48 -6.41 -25.04
N LYS A 98 -7.27 -5.71 -24.22
CA LYS A 98 -8.59 -5.19 -24.62
C LYS A 98 -8.62 -3.69 -24.90
N LEU A 99 -7.68 -2.92 -24.37
CA LEU A 99 -7.68 -1.46 -24.45
C LEU A 99 -6.40 -0.97 -25.18
N PRO A 100 -6.46 0.22 -25.80
CA PRO A 100 -5.25 0.90 -26.24
C PRO A 100 -4.26 1.06 -25.08
N GLU A 101 -2.97 0.85 -25.34
CA GLU A 101 -1.90 0.83 -24.32
C GLU A 101 -2.00 1.98 -23.32
N ARG A 102 -2.19 3.20 -23.83
CA ARG A 102 -2.29 4.41 -23.00
C ARG A 102 -3.50 4.39 -22.05
N GLN A 103 -4.61 3.82 -22.50
CA GLN A 103 -5.82 3.70 -21.69
C GLN A 103 -5.66 2.58 -20.66
N ALA A 104 -5.07 1.46 -21.04
CA ALA A 104 -4.75 0.35 -20.15
C ALA A 104 -3.82 0.80 -19.00
N GLU A 105 -2.77 1.55 -19.32
CA GLU A 105 -1.85 2.11 -18.32
C GLU A 105 -2.57 3.04 -17.35
N LEU A 106 -3.46 3.91 -17.83
CA LEU A 106 -4.21 4.84 -17.00
C LEU A 106 -5.17 4.09 -16.07
N GLU A 107 -5.92 3.12 -16.58
CA GLU A 107 -6.83 2.30 -15.77
C GLU A 107 -6.05 1.50 -14.73
N TYR A 108 -4.96 0.86 -15.10
CA TYR A 108 -4.10 0.14 -14.18
C TYR A 108 -3.57 1.03 -13.05
N LEU A 109 -3.04 2.22 -13.40
CA LEU A 109 -2.54 3.16 -12.40
C LEU A 109 -3.64 3.64 -11.43
N ARG A 110 -4.87 3.79 -11.91
CA ARG A 110 -6.03 4.13 -11.05
C ARG A 110 -6.37 3.00 -10.08
N VAL A 111 -6.36 1.75 -10.54
CA VAL A 111 -6.57 0.57 -9.69
C VAL A 111 -5.45 0.46 -8.65
N LEU A 112 -4.20 0.61 -9.07
CA LEU A 112 -3.05 0.56 -8.16
C LEU A 112 -3.06 1.72 -7.15
N HIS A 113 -3.52 2.90 -7.57
CA HIS A 113 -3.70 4.05 -6.68
C HIS A 113 -4.81 3.78 -5.66
N LEU A 114 -5.90 3.16 -6.06
CA LEU A 114 -6.97 2.74 -5.16
C LEU A 114 -6.44 1.78 -4.09
N ALA A 115 -5.59 0.81 -4.48
CA ALA A 115 -4.93 -0.10 -3.54
C ALA A 115 -3.98 0.62 -2.56
N ALA A 116 -3.34 1.71 -3.00
CA ALA A 116 -2.50 2.53 -2.13
C ALA A 116 -3.30 3.42 -1.16
N ALA A 117 -4.51 3.82 -1.55
CA ALA A 117 -5.39 4.70 -0.80
C ALA A 117 -6.32 3.96 0.17
N THR A 118 -6.56 2.68 -0.08
CA THR A 118 -7.44 1.79 0.71
C THR A 118 -6.63 0.60 1.25
N LEU A 119 -7.22 -0.59 1.24
CA LEU A 119 -6.56 -1.83 1.63
C LEU A 119 -6.21 -2.65 0.39
N GLN A 120 -4.93 -2.92 0.17
CA GLN A 120 -4.45 -3.63 -1.02
C GLN A 120 -5.17 -4.96 -1.22
N TYR A 121 -5.39 -5.74 -0.15
CA TYR A 121 -6.03 -7.05 -0.24
C TYR A 121 -7.48 -6.97 -0.72
N GLU A 122 -8.22 -5.90 -0.41
CA GLU A 122 -9.60 -5.71 -0.89
C GLU A 122 -9.61 -5.44 -2.40
N VAL A 123 -8.70 -4.61 -2.87
CA VAL A 123 -8.53 -4.34 -4.29
C VAL A 123 -8.10 -5.60 -5.04
N GLU A 124 -7.16 -6.35 -4.47
CA GLU A 124 -6.69 -7.62 -5.02
C GLU A 124 -7.81 -8.63 -5.16
N ALA A 125 -8.62 -8.84 -4.11
CA ALA A 125 -9.77 -9.73 -4.14
C ALA A 125 -10.84 -9.29 -5.17
N ALA A 126 -11.07 -7.98 -5.33
CA ALA A 126 -11.99 -7.47 -6.33
C ALA A 126 -11.47 -7.69 -7.76
N VAL A 127 -10.16 -7.51 -7.97
CA VAL A 127 -9.49 -7.80 -9.25
C VAL A 127 -9.58 -9.28 -9.59
N GLU A 128 -9.28 -10.18 -8.64
CA GLU A 128 -9.38 -11.64 -8.84
C GLU A 128 -10.80 -12.06 -9.20
N LEU A 129 -11.81 -11.51 -8.54
CA LEU A 129 -13.21 -11.79 -8.83
C LEU A 129 -13.56 -11.41 -10.26
N LEU A 130 -13.23 -10.20 -10.70
CA LEU A 130 -13.50 -9.71 -12.05
C LEU A 130 -12.79 -10.56 -13.12
N LEU A 131 -11.52 -10.88 -12.90
CA LEU A 131 -10.77 -11.74 -13.80
C LEU A 131 -11.37 -13.16 -13.87
N GLY A 132 -11.80 -13.73 -12.75
CA GLY A 132 -12.47 -15.02 -12.69
C GLY A 132 -13.81 -15.05 -13.43
N GLU A 133 -14.52 -13.93 -13.48
CA GLU A 133 -15.76 -13.75 -14.26
C GLU A 133 -15.50 -13.40 -15.74
N GLY A 134 -14.24 -13.30 -16.17
CA GLY A 134 -13.87 -12.87 -17.52
C GLY A 134 -14.16 -11.41 -17.82
N LYS A 135 -14.34 -10.58 -16.79
CA LYS A 135 -14.56 -9.14 -16.89
C LYS A 135 -13.25 -8.38 -16.79
N LEU A 136 -13.18 -7.22 -17.45
CA LEU A 136 -12.04 -6.33 -17.30
C LEU A 136 -12.02 -5.68 -15.92
N PRO A 137 -10.88 -5.70 -15.21
CA PRO A 137 -10.74 -5.03 -13.91
C PRO A 137 -10.51 -3.52 -14.10
N THR A 138 -11.54 -2.80 -14.54
CA THR A 138 -11.48 -1.34 -14.66
C THR A 138 -11.55 -0.69 -13.30
N PHE A 139 -11.07 0.55 -13.19
CA PHE A 139 -11.13 1.31 -11.93
C PHE A 139 -12.56 1.43 -11.39
N VAL A 140 -13.55 1.62 -12.27
CA VAL A 140 -14.96 1.79 -11.88
C VAL A 140 -15.50 0.51 -11.26
N ASP A 141 -15.27 -0.65 -11.91
CA ASP A 141 -15.78 -1.94 -11.45
C ASP A 141 -15.11 -2.39 -10.15
N VAL A 142 -13.80 -2.25 -10.06
CA VAL A 142 -13.04 -2.55 -8.83
C VAL A 142 -13.51 -1.67 -7.68
N ARG A 143 -13.71 -0.38 -7.91
CA ARG A 143 -14.16 0.56 -6.88
C ARG A 143 -15.59 0.24 -6.42
N ALA A 144 -16.49 -0.13 -7.33
CA ALA A 144 -17.87 -0.52 -6.99
C ALA A 144 -17.86 -1.72 -6.04
N LEU A 145 -17.11 -2.78 -6.36
CA LEU A 145 -17.02 -3.97 -5.52
C LEU A 145 -16.47 -3.70 -4.12
N ILE A 146 -15.52 -2.77 -3.98
CA ILE A 146 -14.96 -2.40 -2.68
C ILE A 146 -15.96 -1.56 -1.88
N SER A 147 -16.70 -0.67 -2.55
CA SER A 147 -17.69 0.21 -1.89
C SER A 147 -18.89 -0.59 -1.38
N ASP A 148 -19.33 -1.59 -2.14
CA ASP A 148 -20.45 -2.46 -1.76
C ASP A 148 -20.09 -3.41 -0.61
N ARG A 149 -18.81 -3.70 -0.42
CA ARG A 149 -18.29 -4.55 0.67
C ARG A 149 -18.03 -3.81 1.99
N LYS A 150 -18.31 -2.50 2.09
CA LYS A 150 -18.27 -1.86 3.40
C LYS A 150 -19.24 -2.62 4.31
N PRO A 151 -18.77 -3.37 5.32
CA PRO A 151 -19.67 -3.98 6.27
C PRO A 151 -20.45 -2.84 6.90
N GLU A 152 -21.78 -2.93 6.87
CA GLU A 152 -22.58 -2.19 7.86
C GLU A 152 -21.97 -2.56 9.20
N THR A 153 -21.33 -1.60 9.83
CA THR A 153 -20.88 -1.76 11.21
C THR A 153 -22.15 -2.12 11.99
N PRO A 154 -22.30 -3.35 12.51
CA PRO A 154 -23.45 -3.65 13.35
C PRO A 154 -23.45 -2.55 14.40
N GLY A 155 -24.53 -1.82 14.50
CA GLY A 155 -24.70 -0.82 15.55
C GLY A 155 -24.59 -1.55 16.87
N LEU A 156 -23.37 -1.67 17.39
CA LEU A 156 -23.14 -2.16 18.74
C LEU A 156 -23.86 -1.18 19.64
N ALA A 157 -25.00 -1.60 20.16
CA ALA A 157 -25.66 -0.85 21.23
C ALA A 157 -24.57 -0.56 22.30
N PRO A 158 -24.45 0.68 22.76
CA PRO A 158 -23.48 0.99 23.78
C PRO A 158 -23.71 -0.01 24.93
N LEU A 159 -22.70 -0.78 25.28
CA LEU A 159 -22.71 -1.61 26.47
C LEU A 159 -22.90 -0.65 27.64
N SER A 160 -24.14 -0.53 28.14
CA SER A 160 -24.39 0.14 29.39
C SER A 160 -23.84 -0.76 30.52
N VAL A 161 -22.59 -0.50 30.87
CA VAL A 161 -22.02 -1.12 32.07
C VAL A 161 -22.69 -0.44 33.27
N ASP A 162 -23.49 -1.18 34.02
CA ASP A 162 -24.05 -0.69 35.26
C ASP A 162 -22.91 -0.65 36.30
N LEU A 163 -22.46 0.56 36.63
CA LEU A 163 -21.38 0.77 37.59
C LEU A 163 -21.77 0.35 39.00
N ALA A 164 -23.07 0.19 39.29
CA ALA A 164 -23.57 -0.29 40.58
C ALA A 164 -23.12 -1.72 40.89
N ASP A 165 -22.90 -2.55 39.87
CA ASP A 165 -22.39 -3.91 40.04
C ASP A 165 -20.93 -3.93 40.54
N TYR A 166 -20.14 -2.91 40.22
CA TYR A 166 -18.77 -2.76 40.70
C TYR A 166 -18.69 -2.28 42.13
N ASP A 167 -19.64 -1.45 42.61
CA ASP A 167 -19.69 -0.96 43.96
C ASP A 167 -20.03 -2.11 44.97
N GLN A 168 -20.77 -3.12 44.54
CA GLN A 168 -21.05 -4.31 45.33
C GLN A 168 -19.79 -5.15 45.57
N LEU A 169 -18.88 -5.24 44.61
CA LEU A 169 -17.62 -5.98 44.77
C LEU A 169 -16.65 -5.29 45.73
N LEU A 170 -16.63 -3.95 45.72
CA LEU A 170 -15.81 -3.18 46.67
C LEU A 170 -16.32 -3.25 48.12
N SER A 171 -17.64 -3.42 48.28
CA SER A 171 -18.25 -3.55 49.61
C SER A 171 -18.01 -4.93 50.25
N ALA A 172 -17.72 -5.97 49.50
CA ALA A 172 -17.50 -7.33 49.95
C ALA A 172 -16.09 -7.56 50.54
N GLU A 173 -15.09 -6.72 50.25
CA GLU A 173 -13.72 -6.84 50.75
C GLU A 173 -13.46 -6.15 52.11
N GLY A 174 -14.44 -5.43 52.63
CA GLY A 174 -14.30 -4.68 53.88
C GLY A 174 -14.63 -5.46 55.18
N GLN A 175 -14.94 -6.78 55.11
CA GLN A 175 -15.25 -7.61 56.28
C GLN A 175 -14.34 -8.83 56.38
N ARG A 176 -13.06 -8.60 56.60
CA ARG A 176 -12.15 -9.58 57.16
C ARG A 176 -11.12 -8.93 58.09
#